data_1718f4a5cd790eef75d07d7123d6775a
#
_entry.id   1718f4a5cd790eef75d07d7123d6775a
#
_cell.length_a   1.000
_cell.length_b   1.000
_cell.length_c   1.000
_cell.angle_alpha   90.00
_cell.angle_beta   90.00
_cell.angle_gamma   90.00
#
_symmetry.space_group_name_H-M   'P 1'
#
loop_
_entity.id
_entity.type
_entity.pdbx_description
1 polymer ?
#
loop_
_entity_poly.entity_id
_entity_poly.type
_entity_poly.pdbx_seq_one_letter_code
_entity_poly.pdbx_strand_id
1 'polypeptide(L)'
;MPTSAQSSISDLCNGDRSRTVTSIAMQIPRVSRLIIAVTILANVIPGLVALAQPAAPPPRGRGPQGPQVISPEVFADRRVTFRILAPKAQAVRLSGGDIPGNGRGAEMTKDTNDVWQVTLGPIGPGAYRYNYNVDGVPVIDPRNPATSESNNNVWSLVNVPGADFMDTREVPHGAVSAVTYYSTALKRFRRMHVYTPPGYESGKGKFPVFYLLHGAGDCDESWSSVGRAGFILDNLIAQDKAKPMVVVMPAGHTGPFRTGGPRPAADEFSQDLLNDIMRLVEKNYRVYTDRRNRAIAGLSMGGGQTLTIGIPHLDKFAYLGVFSSGVFGITGGDRGGATNAPAGPAFEEQHRASLDNAKLKKGLKLFWFATGKEDFLVETSRATVAMFKKHGFDVVYKETEGAHTWINWREYLHEFAPQLFQ
;
A
#
# COMPACT_ATOMS: atom_id res chain seq x y z
N MET A 1 -22.15 -47.08 -46.02
CA MET A 1 -23.31 -47.99 -45.98
C MET A 1 -23.28 -48.77 -44.69
N PRO A 2 -24.39 -49.02 -44.01
CA PRO A 2 -25.58 -48.20 -43.78
C PRO A 2 -25.84 -48.01 -42.28
N THR A 3 -26.67 -47.14 -41.93
CA THR A 3 -28.06 -46.92 -41.54
C THR A 3 -28.18 -46.61 -40.05
N SER A 4 -28.60 -45.44 -39.72
CA SER A 4 -29.95 -44.88 -39.45
C SER A 4 -30.71 -45.52 -38.30
N ALA A 5 -31.13 -44.75 -37.32
CA ALA A 5 -32.49 -44.72 -36.84
C ALA A 5 -32.74 -43.52 -35.92
N GLN A 6 -33.60 -42.64 -36.38
CA GLN A 6 -34.39 -41.70 -35.60
C GLN A 6 -35.49 -42.44 -34.84
N SER A 7 -35.89 -41.94 -33.66
CA SER A 7 -37.31 -41.97 -33.30
C SER A 7 -37.64 -40.83 -32.33
N SER A 8 -38.49 -39.96 -32.82
CA SER A 8 -39.29 -38.98 -32.11
C SER A 8 -40.46 -39.66 -31.40
N ILE A 9 -40.86 -39.19 -30.23
CA ILE A 9 -42.24 -39.21 -29.78
C ILE A 9 -42.54 -37.94 -29.03
N SER A 10 -43.53 -37.23 -29.55
CA SER A 10 -44.19 -36.05 -29.02
C SER A 10 -45.39 -36.46 -28.15
N ASP A 11 -45.79 -35.50 -27.32
CA ASP A 11 -47.13 -35.28 -26.75
C ASP A 11 -47.63 -36.13 -25.58
N LEU A 12 -47.94 -35.46 -24.47
CA LEU A 12 -49.33 -35.31 -24.01
C LEU A 12 -49.46 -34.63 -22.64
N CYS A 13 -50.32 -33.61 -22.66
CA CYS A 13 -51.34 -33.18 -21.69
C CYS A 13 -50.97 -32.43 -20.40
N ASN A 14 -51.34 -31.18 -20.42
CA ASN A 14 -52.17 -30.39 -19.49
C ASN A 14 -52.51 -31.02 -18.14
N GLY A 15 -52.23 -30.27 -17.07
CA GLY A 15 -52.76 -30.50 -15.73
C GLY A 15 -52.61 -29.26 -14.85
N ASP A 16 -53.59 -28.37 -14.98
CA ASP A 16 -53.87 -27.25 -14.10
C ASP A 16 -54.08 -27.73 -12.65
N ARG A 17 -53.30 -27.24 -11.68
CA ARG A 17 -53.69 -27.19 -10.27
C ARG A 17 -53.04 -26.00 -9.56
N SER A 18 -53.84 -24.95 -9.47
CA SER A 18 -53.73 -23.90 -8.45
C SER A 18 -53.54 -24.50 -7.05
N ARG A 19 -52.43 -24.20 -6.37
CA ARG A 19 -52.31 -24.35 -4.93
C ARG A 19 -52.00 -23.00 -4.29
N THR A 20 -53.05 -22.49 -3.67
CA THR A 20 -53.08 -21.39 -2.73
C THR A 20 -52.02 -21.60 -1.64
N VAL A 21 -51.02 -20.71 -1.54
CA VAL A 21 -50.10 -20.68 -0.41
C VAL A 21 -50.72 -19.82 0.67
N THR A 22 -51.20 -20.47 1.73
CA THR A 22 -51.70 -19.84 2.93
C THR A 22 -50.51 -19.27 3.73
N SER A 23 -50.49 -17.95 3.88
CA SER A 23 -49.57 -17.23 4.74
C SER A 23 -49.91 -17.52 6.20
N ILE A 24 -49.02 -18.21 6.91
CA ILE A 24 -49.10 -18.37 8.36
C ILE A 24 -48.38 -17.17 9.01
N ALA A 25 -49.18 -16.21 9.46
CA ALA A 25 -48.67 -15.13 10.32
C ALA A 25 -48.41 -15.67 11.72
N MET A 26 -47.17 -15.71 12.14
CA MET A 26 -46.73 -16.10 13.46
C MET A 26 -46.95 -14.93 14.42
N GLN A 27 -48.04 -14.99 15.21
CA GLN A 27 -48.32 -14.04 16.28
C GLN A 27 -47.36 -14.30 17.47
N ILE A 28 -46.57 -13.31 17.85
CA ILE A 28 -45.77 -13.32 19.05
C ILE A 28 -46.65 -12.83 20.22
N PRO A 29 -46.81 -13.60 21.31
CA PRO A 29 -47.63 -13.15 22.45
C PRO A 29 -46.89 -12.04 23.25
N ARG A 30 -47.65 -10.98 23.52
CA ARG A 30 -47.24 -9.91 24.46
C ARG A 30 -47.19 -10.50 25.88
N VAL A 31 -45.99 -10.52 26.48
CA VAL A 31 -45.78 -10.84 27.91
C VAL A 31 -46.11 -9.60 28.72
N SER A 32 -47.21 -9.68 29.47
CA SER A 32 -47.62 -8.67 30.46
C SER A 32 -46.63 -8.65 31.62
N ARG A 33 -46.16 -7.44 31.96
CA ARG A 33 -45.34 -7.22 33.16
C ARG A 33 -46.21 -7.32 34.40
N LEU A 34 -46.07 -8.39 35.16
CA LEU A 34 -46.63 -8.54 36.50
C LEU A 34 -45.59 -8.01 37.50
N ILE A 35 -45.89 -6.87 38.12
CA ILE A 35 -45.11 -6.34 39.22
C ILE A 35 -45.56 -7.10 40.50
N ILE A 36 -44.71 -7.97 41.00
CA ILE A 36 -44.90 -8.61 42.32
C ILE A 36 -44.10 -7.79 43.32
N ALA A 37 -44.83 -7.06 44.18
CA ALA A 37 -44.25 -6.44 45.38
C ALA A 37 -44.05 -7.54 46.43
N VAL A 38 -42.78 -7.89 46.68
CA VAL A 38 -42.45 -8.79 47.79
C VAL A 38 -42.06 -7.94 49.00
N THR A 39 -42.94 -7.91 50.00
CA THR A 39 -42.69 -7.34 51.35
C THR A 39 -41.81 -8.34 52.09
N ILE A 40 -40.53 -8.00 52.29
CA ILE A 40 -39.63 -8.83 53.12
C ILE A 40 -39.71 -8.38 54.57
N LEU A 41 -40.19 -9.28 55.40
CA LEU A 41 -40.17 -9.17 56.85
C LEU A 41 -38.73 -9.38 57.37
N ALA A 42 -38.16 -8.40 58.02
CA ALA A 42 -36.82 -8.47 58.57
C ALA A 42 -36.80 -9.37 59.82
N ASN A 43 -36.17 -10.52 59.72
CA ASN A 43 -35.71 -11.29 60.85
C ASN A 43 -34.23 -11.02 61.10
N VAL A 44 -33.96 -10.39 62.25
CA VAL A 44 -32.59 -10.12 62.72
C VAL A 44 -31.94 -11.42 63.13
N ILE A 45 -30.87 -11.83 62.45
CA ILE A 45 -29.93 -12.87 62.88
C ILE A 45 -28.64 -12.18 63.29
N PRO A 46 -28.15 -12.24 64.50
CA PRO A 46 -26.84 -11.73 64.87
C PRO A 46 -25.79 -12.80 64.56
N GLY A 47 -24.84 -12.48 63.72
CA GLY A 47 -23.69 -13.37 63.47
C GLY A 47 -23.10 -13.26 62.07
N LEU A 48 -22.89 -12.04 61.51
CA LEU A 48 -22.03 -11.93 60.34
C LEU A 48 -20.57 -11.87 60.76
N VAL A 49 -19.86 -12.99 60.62
CA VAL A 49 -18.41 -12.99 60.62
C VAL A 49 -17.97 -12.18 59.40
N ALA A 50 -17.48 -10.97 59.63
CA ALA A 50 -16.88 -10.16 58.59
C ALA A 50 -15.62 -10.91 58.10
N LEU A 51 -15.73 -11.55 56.95
CA LEU A 51 -14.56 -11.99 56.19
C LEU A 51 -13.80 -10.71 55.78
N ALA A 52 -12.71 -10.42 56.49
CA ALA A 52 -11.80 -9.35 56.15
C ALA A 52 -11.33 -9.57 54.69
N GLN A 53 -11.73 -8.66 53.80
CA GLN A 53 -11.12 -8.63 52.45
C GLN A 53 -9.61 -8.48 52.65
N PRO A 54 -8.82 -9.29 51.94
CA PRO A 54 -7.37 -9.08 51.96
C PRO A 54 -7.07 -7.62 51.58
N ALA A 55 -6.30 -6.95 52.43
CA ALA A 55 -5.87 -5.57 52.15
C ALA A 55 -5.31 -5.50 50.74
N ALA A 56 -5.78 -4.55 49.94
CA ALA A 56 -5.23 -4.30 48.64
C ALA A 56 -3.69 -4.17 48.74
N PRO A 57 -2.91 -4.84 47.92
CA PRO A 57 -1.48 -4.71 48.00
C PRO A 57 -1.10 -3.21 47.88
N PRO A 58 -0.13 -2.73 48.66
CA PRO A 58 0.27 -1.34 48.62
C PRO A 58 0.62 -0.98 47.17
N PRO A 59 0.28 0.25 46.72
CA PRO A 59 0.62 0.67 45.39
C PRO A 59 2.13 0.45 45.20
N ARG A 60 2.47 -0.38 44.24
CA ARG A 60 3.89 -0.62 43.90
C ARG A 60 4.49 0.75 43.58
N GLY A 61 5.36 1.23 44.48
CA GLY A 61 6.09 2.46 44.28
C GLY A 61 6.68 2.44 42.89
N ARG A 62 6.41 3.45 42.07
CA ARG A 62 7.15 3.62 40.81
C ARG A 62 8.62 3.66 41.17
N GLY A 63 9.35 2.63 40.79
CA GLY A 63 10.81 2.64 40.89
C GLY A 63 11.38 3.90 40.22
N PRO A 64 12.65 4.26 40.44
CA PRO A 64 13.25 5.44 39.85
C PRO A 64 12.94 5.46 38.36
N GLN A 65 12.19 6.47 37.90
CA GLN A 65 11.95 6.64 36.49
C GLN A 65 13.29 7.02 35.87
N GLY A 66 13.78 6.18 34.96
CA GLY A 66 14.94 6.52 34.12
C GLY A 66 14.71 7.82 33.34
N PRO A 67 15.71 8.37 32.69
CA PRO A 67 15.62 9.61 31.93
C PRO A 67 14.48 9.54 30.94
N GLN A 68 13.68 10.61 30.84
CA GLN A 68 12.64 10.70 29.81
C GLN A 68 13.32 10.93 28.47
N VAL A 69 13.12 10.00 27.53
CA VAL A 69 13.62 10.08 26.17
C VAL A 69 12.46 10.40 25.23
N ILE A 70 12.52 11.56 24.58
CA ILE A 70 11.60 11.95 23.50
C ILE A 70 12.35 11.75 22.19
N SER A 71 11.84 10.87 21.32
CA SER A 71 12.42 10.58 20.02
C SER A 71 11.36 10.07 19.04
N PRO A 72 11.36 10.54 17.77
CA PRO A 72 12.08 11.72 17.31
C PRO A 72 11.42 13.00 17.83
N GLU A 73 12.21 14.05 18.03
CA GLU A 73 11.69 15.37 18.35
C GLU A 73 11.87 16.30 17.15
N VAL A 74 10.74 16.73 16.57
CA VAL A 74 10.73 17.62 15.40
C VAL A 74 10.47 19.05 15.86
N PHE A 75 11.41 19.94 15.57
CA PHE A 75 11.31 21.36 15.94
C PHE A 75 10.63 22.20 14.85
N ALA A 76 10.13 23.37 15.23
CA ALA A 76 9.46 24.31 14.31
C ALA A 76 10.36 24.75 13.13
N ASP A 77 11.66 24.81 13.32
CA ASP A 77 12.66 25.09 12.29
C ASP A 77 13.05 23.87 11.44
N ARG A 78 12.33 22.76 11.63
CA ARG A 78 12.53 21.47 10.95
C ARG A 78 13.88 20.79 11.26
N ARG A 79 14.57 21.17 12.31
CA ARG A 79 15.58 20.28 12.89
C ARG A 79 14.89 19.11 13.55
N VAL A 80 15.53 17.96 13.51
CA VAL A 80 15.03 16.73 14.14
C VAL A 80 16.11 16.15 15.03
N THR A 81 15.77 15.95 16.29
CA THR A 81 16.66 15.28 17.24
C THR A 81 16.18 13.85 17.46
N PHE A 82 17.08 12.92 17.22
CA PHE A 82 16.89 11.48 17.43
C PHE A 82 17.63 11.07 18.70
N ARG A 83 16.98 10.27 19.57
CA ARG A 83 17.56 9.86 20.86
C ARG A 83 17.25 8.40 21.18
N ILE A 84 18.20 7.71 21.77
CA ILE A 84 18.01 6.36 22.29
C ILE A 84 18.78 6.18 23.62
N LEU A 85 18.10 5.60 24.61
CA LEU A 85 18.76 5.20 25.87
C LEU A 85 19.43 3.84 25.67
N ALA A 86 20.76 3.84 25.62
CA ALA A 86 21.56 2.63 25.45
C ALA A 86 22.81 2.69 26.33
N PRO A 87 22.69 2.44 27.67
CA PRO A 87 23.76 2.65 28.65
C PRO A 87 25.02 1.85 28.37
N LYS A 88 24.83 0.62 27.84
CA LYS A 88 25.92 -0.34 27.60
C LYS A 88 26.55 -0.25 26.21
N ALA A 89 25.93 0.52 25.30
CA ALA A 89 26.39 0.63 23.93
C ALA A 89 27.77 1.36 23.88
N GLN A 90 28.64 0.88 23.01
CA GLN A 90 29.96 1.49 22.75
C GLN A 90 29.85 2.48 21.58
N ALA A 91 28.98 2.24 20.61
CA ALA A 91 28.75 3.11 19.47
C ALA A 91 27.28 3.07 19.03
N VAL A 92 26.73 4.23 18.71
CA VAL A 92 25.38 4.35 18.12
C VAL A 92 25.44 5.28 16.93
N ARG A 93 24.82 4.85 15.81
CA ARG A 93 24.67 5.65 14.61
C ARG A 93 23.20 5.74 14.22
N LEU A 94 22.78 6.88 13.72
CA LEU A 94 21.48 7.02 13.05
C LEU A 94 21.64 6.57 11.58
N SER A 95 20.87 5.60 11.16
CA SER A 95 20.74 5.14 9.77
C SER A 95 19.42 5.65 9.18
N GLY A 96 19.42 6.09 7.91
CA GLY A 96 18.23 6.61 7.24
C GLY A 96 18.64 7.29 5.94
N GLY A 97 18.75 6.51 4.85
CA GLY A 97 19.25 6.99 3.57
C GLY A 97 18.34 8.01 2.88
N ASP A 98 17.05 7.99 3.21
CA ASP A 98 16.07 8.95 2.68
C ASP A 98 16.15 10.33 3.33
N ILE A 99 16.79 10.42 4.50
CA ILE A 99 16.98 11.72 5.19
C ILE A 99 18.08 12.49 4.45
N PRO A 100 17.77 13.67 3.89
CA PRO A 100 18.77 14.49 3.19
C PRO A 100 19.99 14.76 4.06
N GLY A 101 21.17 14.54 3.50
CA GLY A 101 22.44 14.72 4.20
C GLY A 101 22.88 13.56 5.12
N ASN A 102 22.05 12.52 5.29
CA ASN A 102 22.36 11.37 6.16
C ASN A 102 22.71 10.07 5.41
N GLY A 103 23.13 10.14 4.16
CA GLY A 103 23.31 8.97 3.28
C GLY A 103 24.19 7.85 3.82
N ARG A 104 25.26 8.17 4.58
CA ARG A 104 26.14 7.18 5.26
C ARG A 104 25.78 6.94 6.72
N GLY A 105 24.72 7.59 7.21
CA GLY A 105 24.35 7.62 8.63
C GLY A 105 25.15 8.67 9.42
N ALA A 106 24.61 9.08 10.57
CA ALA A 106 25.21 10.06 11.47
C ALA A 106 25.63 9.40 12.78
N GLU A 107 26.87 9.66 13.24
CA GLU A 107 27.32 9.25 14.55
C GLU A 107 26.56 10.01 15.64
N MET A 108 26.19 9.29 16.69
CA MET A 108 25.47 9.85 17.83
C MET A 108 26.43 10.07 19.01
N THR A 109 26.16 11.07 19.82
CA THR A 109 26.92 11.37 21.03
C THR A 109 26.15 10.95 22.28
N LYS A 110 26.84 10.37 23.25
CA LYS A 110 26.27 9.90 24.51
C LYS A 110 26.33 11.02 25.55
N ASP A 111 25.22 11.34 26.19
CA ASP A 111 25.19 12.31 27.30
C ASP A 111 25.47 11.65 28.66
N THR A 112 25.46 12.47 29.73
CA THR A 112 25.71 12.02 31.11
C THR A 112 24.60 11.13 31.69
N ASN A 113 23.45 11.04 31.02
CA ASN A 113 22.33 10.18 31.40
C ASN A 113 22.27 8.90 30.56
N ASP A 114 23.34 8.56 29.85
CA ASP A 114 23.43 7.40 28.96
C ASP A 114 22.49 7.46 27.74
N VAL A 115 22.02 8.65 27.38
CA VAL A 115 21.19 8.86 26.20
C VAL A 115 22.08 9.25 25.01
N TRP A 116 22.03 8.47 23.95
CA TRP A 116 22.66 8.79 22.69
C TRP A 116 21.76 9.71 21.87
N GLN A 117 22.34 10.75 21.27
CA GLN A 117 21.57 11.71 20.50
C GLN A 117 22.33 12.28 19.30
N VAL A 118 21.57 12.67 18.29
CA VAL A 118 22.03 13.45 17.13
C VAL A 118 20.90 14.35 16.64
N THR A 119 21.26 15.57 16.23
CA THR A 119 20.31 16.50 15.60
C THR A 119 20.70 16.71 14.16
N LEU A 120 19.75 16.50 13.25
CA LEU A 120 19.91 16.75 11.83
C LEU A 120 19.01 17.91 11.38
N GLY A 121 19.36 18.54 10.29
CA GLY A 121 18.48 19.51 9.63
C GLY A 121 19.02 20.94 9.58
N PRO A 122 18.18 21.87 9.08
CA PRO A 122 16.75 21.68 8.78
C PRO A 122 16.52 20.63 7.69
N ILE A 123 15.58 19.70 7.93
CA ILE A 123 15.18 18.66 6.99
C ILE A 123 13.98 19.15 6.18
N GLY A 124 13.95 18.89 4.88
CA GLY A 124 12.79 19.19 4.04
C GLY A 124 11.51 18.53 4.56
N PRO A 125 10.32 19.09 4.32
CA PRO A 125 9.07 18.44 4.68
C PRO A 125 8.94 17.07 4.02
N GLY A 126 8.46 16.07 4.78
CA GLY A 126 8.35 14.72 4.25
C GLY A 126 8.23 13.65 5.32
N ALA A 127 8.12 12.41 4.89
CA ALA A 127 8.18 11.22 5.72
C ALA A 127 9.49 10.49 5.43
N TYR A 128 10.21 10.15 6.48
CA TYR A 128 11.56 9.60 6.38
C TYR A 128 11.73 8.37 7.25
N ARG A 129 12.28 7.31 6.68
CA ARG A 129 12.64 6.09 7.38
C ARG A 129 13.98 6.25 8.08
N TYR A 130 14.08 5.76 9.32
CA TYR A 130 15.32 5.70 10.06
C TYR A 130 15.37 4.50 11.00
N ASN A 131 16.57 4.10 11.39
CA ASN A 131 16.85 3.15 12.45
C ASN A 131 18.11 3.58 13.18
N TYR A 132 18.29 3.07 14.39
CA TYR A 132 19.57 3.14 15.08
C TYR A 132 20.40 1.91 14.74
N ASN A 133 21.69 2.09 14.55
CA ASN A 133 22.66 1.01 14.58
C ASN A 133 23.38 1.06 15.94
N VAL A 134 23.08 0.11 16.81
CA VAL A 134 23.63 0.00 18.16
C VAL A 134 24.66 -1.13 18.15
N ASP A 135 25.95 -0.79 18.23
CA ASP A 135 27.06 -1.75 18.19
C ASP A 135 26.96 -2.76 17.01
N GLY A 136 26.55 -2.27 15.84
CA GLY A 136 26.38 -3.09 14.63
C GLY A 136 24.98 -3.68 14.44
N VAL A 137 24.08 -3.61 15.42
CA VAL A 137 22.72 -4.16 15.35
C VAL A 137 21.73 -3.07 14.97
N PRO A 138 20.93 -3.24 13.90
CA PRO A 138 19.85 -2.32 13.56
C PRO A 138 18.70 -2.43 14.56
N VAL A 139 18.26 -1.30 15.10
CA VAL A 139 17.20 -1.21 16.12
C VAL A 139 16.20 -0.15 15.72
N ILE A 140 14.92 -0.47 15.74
CA ILE A 140 13.86 0.55 15.62
C ILE A 140 13.86 1.45 16.85
N ASP A 141 13.37 2.68 16.70
CA ASP A 141 13.25 3.61 17.83
C ASP A 141 12.21 3.11 18.83
N PRO A 142 12.60 2.72 20.05
CA PRO A 142 11.67 2.16 21.04
C PRO A 142 10.72 3.22 21.63
N ARG A 143 10.90 4.49 21.30
CA ARG A 143 10.05 5.60 21.75
C ARG A 143 9.12 6.13 20.66
N ASN A 144 9.30 5.65 19.43
CA ASN A 144 8.47 6.04 18.28
C ASN A 144 7.55 4.90 17.86
N PRO A 145 6.22 5.01 18.04
CA PRO A 145 5.28 4.00 17.56
C PRO A 145 5.07 4.02 16.04
N ALA A 146 5.49 5.10 15.36
CA ALA A 146 5.35 5.20 13.92
C ALA A 146 6.43 4.39 13.22
N THR A 147 6.00 3.43 12.39
CA THR A 147 6.87 2.52 11.64
C THR A 147 6.52 2.52 10.16
N SER A 148 7.42 1.99 9.36
CA SER A 148 7.22 1.68 7.95
C SER A 148 7.89 0.35 7.62
N GLU A 149 7.09 -0.61 7.14
CA GLU A 149 7.62 -1.88 6.67
C GLU A 149 8.32 -1.69 5.31
N SER A 150 9.31 -2.52 5.09
CA SER A 150 9.97 -2.72 3.80
C SER A 150 10.05 -4.21 3.50
N ASN A 151 10.64 -4.59 2.38
CA ASN A 151 10.66 -5.98 1.96
C ASN A 151 11.28 -6.95 3.00
N ASN A 152 12.30 -6.51 3.72
CA ASN A 152 13.05 -7.35 4.66
C ASN A 152 13.37 -6.68 6.00
N ASN A 153 12.78 -5.54 6.27
CA ASN A 153 13.07 -4.75 7.48
C ASN A 153 11.84 -3.94 7.90
N VAL A 154 11.83 -3.53 9.18
CA VAL A 154 10.93 -2.51 9.71
C VAL A 154 11.76 -1.29 10.07
N TRP A 155 11.30 -0.12 9.68
CA TRP A 155 11.91 1.17 9.95
C TRP A 155 11.04 1.97 10.91
N SER A 156 11.66 2.76 11.75
CA SER A 156 10.98 3.88 12.40
C SER A 156 10.68 4.96 11.37
N LEU A 157 9.59 5.69 11.53
CA LEU A 157 9.15 6.72 10.60
C LEU A 157 9.05 8.07 11.30
N VAL A 158 9.68 9.09 10.74
CA VAL A 158 9.51 10.47 11.19
C VAL A 158 8.81 11.29 10.10
N ASN A 159 7.81 12.07 10.50
CA ASN A 159 7.14 13.02 9.63
C ASN A 159 7.62 14.43 9.97
N VAL A 160 8.18 15.12 9.00
CA VAL A 160 8.57 16.53 9.07
C VAL A 160 7.51 17.35 8.35
N PRO A 161 6.74 18.19 9.05
CA PRO A 161 5.63 18.92 8.45
C PRO A 161 6.10 20.06 7.56
N GLY A 162 5.19 20.58 6.72
CA GLY A 162 5.40 21.74 5.84
C GLY A 162 5.24 21.46 4.35
N ALA A 163 4.68 20.30 3.98
CA ALA A 163 4.28 20.00 2.62
C ALA A 163 2.77 19.75 2.55
N ASP A 164 2.01 20.79 2.29
CA ASP A 164 0.54 20.79 2.31
C ASP A 164 -0.12 19.65 1.53
N PHE A 165 0.51 19.20 0.45
CA PHE A 165 -0.05 18.16 -0.38
C PHE A 165 -0.07 16.76 0.28
N MET A 166 0.81 16.51 1.26
CA MET A 166 0.95 15.21 1.93
C MET A 166 0.84 15.28 3.46
N ASP A 167 0.79 16.49 4.06
CA ASP A 167 0.61 16.63 5.49
C ASP A 167 -0.77 16.13 5.93
N THR A 168 -0.87 15.67 7.17
CA THR A 168 -2.16 15.35 7.77
C THR A 168 -2.91 16.66 8.01
N ARG A 169 -3.99 16.89 7.28
CA ARG A 169 -4.80 18.11 7.33
C ARG A 169 -6.17 17.82 7.93
N GLU A 170 -6.85 18.86 8.38
CA GLU A 170 -8.24 18.75 8.87
C GLU A 170 -9.20 18.68 7.66
N VAL A 171 -9.23 17.52 7.02
CA VAL A 171 -10.10 17.17 5.89
C VAL A 171 -10.71 15.79 6.14
N PRO A 172 -11.81 15.42 5.48
CA PRO A 172 -12.28 14.04 5.55
C PRO A 172 -11.20 13.06 5.08
N HIS A 173 -10.96 12.01 5.87
CA HIS A 173 -9.96 11.01 5.57
C HIS A 173 -10.59 9.70 5.10
N GLY A 174 -9.90 9.03 4.18
CA GLY A 174 -10.17 7.65 3.78
C GLY A 174 -9.65 6.65 4.81
N ALA A 175 -9.82 5.37 4.52
CA ALA A 175 -9.31 4.29 5.36
C ALA A 175 -8.31 3.42 4.57
N VAL A 176 -7.28 2.92 5.26
CA VAL A 176 -6.33 1.94 4.71
C VAL A 176 -6.50 0.63 5.47
N SER A 177 -6.77 -0.45 4.74
CA SER A 177 -6.94 -1.78 5.30
C SER A 177 -5.86 -2.73 4.81
N ALA A 178 -5.21 -3.47 5.71
CA ALA A 178 -4.35 -4.59 5.37
C ALA A 178 -5.22 -5.83 5.10
N VAL A 179 -5.15 -6.37 3.89
CA VAL A 179 -6.01 -7.47 3.42
C VAL A 179 -5.16 -8.68 3.10
N THR A 180 -5.37 -9.77 3.84
CA THR A 180 -4.77 -11.06 3.55
C THR A 180 -5.67 -11.85 2.60
N TYR A 181 -5.09 -12.41 1.56
CA TYR A 181 -5.80 -13.24 0.59
C TYR A 181 -4.95 -14.47 0.20
N TYR A 182 -5.63 -15.49 -0.32
CA TYR A 182 -4.94 -16.64 -0.89
C TYR A 182 -4.76 -16.43 -2.39
N SER A 183 -3.51 -16.38 -2.84
CA SER A 183 -3.16 -16.35 -4.26
C SER A 183 -3.22 -17.77 -4.82
N THR A 184 -4.12 -17.98 -5.77
CA THR A 184 -4.24 -19.27 -6.48
C THR A 184 -3.09 -19.47 -7.46
N ALA A 185 -2.60 -18.38 -8.05
CA ALA A 185 -1.46 -18.37 -8.94
C ALA A 185 -0.16 -18.80 -8.24
N LEU A 186 0.04 -18.31 -6.99
CA LEU A 186 1.24 -18.57 -6.20
C LEU A 186 1.07 -19.65 -5.12
N LYS A 187 -0.15 -20.18 -4.96
CA LYS A 187 -0.51 -21.25 -4.00
C LYS A 187 -0.11 -20.92 -2.56
N ARG A 188 -0.31 -19.65 -2.12
CA ARG A 188 0.03 -19.18 -0.78
C ARG A 188 -0.76 -17.94 -0.38
N PHE A 189 -0.79 -17.68 0.93
CA PHE A 189 -1.33 -16.42 1.45
C PHE A 189 -0.41 -15.24 1.10
N ARG A 190 -1.00 -14.14 0.73
CA ARG A 190 -0.36 -12.87 0.41
C ARG A 190 -1.12 -11.72 1.06
N ARG A 191 -0.51 -10.55 1.06
CA ARG A 191 -1.10 -9.33 1.63
C ARG A 191 -1.11 -8.21 0.58
N MET A 192 -2.09 -7.35 0.70
CA MET A 192 -2.16 -6.06 0.02
C MET A 192 -2.75 -5.02 0.97
N HIS A 193 -2.42 -3.76 0.79
CA HIS A 193 -3.12 -2.64 1.42
C HIS A 193 -4.14 -2.06 0.45
N VAL A 194 -5.32 -1.71 0.97
CA VAL A 194 -6.39 -1.09 0.17
C VAL A 194 -6.83 0.20 0.85
N TYR A 195 -6.67 1.30 0.13
CA TYR A 195 -7.25 2.59 0.51
C TYR A 195 -8.65 2.72 -0.07
N THR A 196 -9.60 3.10 0.77
CA THR A 196 -10.97 3.49 0.39
C THR A 196 -11.15 4.99 0.65
N PRO A 197 -11.75 5.76 -0.28
CA PRO A 197 -11.81 7.22 -0.17
C PRO A 197 -12.75 7.67 0.94
N PRO A 198 -12.67 8.95 1.39
CA PRO A 198 -13.60 9.52 2.35
C PRO A 198 -15.06 9.27 1.96
N GLY A 199 -15.88 8.86 2.93
CA GLY A 199 -17.30 8.56 2.72
C GLY A 199 -17.58 7.20 2.05
N TYR A 200 -16.57 6.40 1.77
CA TYR A 200 -16.77 5.05 1.21
C TYR A 200 -17.70 4.21 2.06
N GLU A 201 -17.50 4.11 3.37
CA GLU A 201 -18.25 3.21 4.25
C GLU A 201 -19.75 3.53 4.30
N SER A 202 -20.12 4.81 4.28
CA SER A 202 -21.51 5.28 4.37
C SER A 202 -22.23 5.34 3.02
N GLY A 203 -21.50 5.30 1.90
CA GLY A 203 -22.04 5.45 0.56
C GLY A 203 -22.44 4.12 -0.10
N LYS A 204 -23.15 4.23 -1.24
CA LYS A 204 -23.57 3.08 -2.08
C LYS A 204 -22.95 3.13 -3.49
N GLY A 205 -22.27 4.20 -3.86
CA GLY A 205 -21.66 4.40 -5.17
C GLY A 205 -20.51 3.47 -5.46
N LYS A 206 -20.20 3.28 -6.74
CA LYS A 206 -18.99 2.60 -7.20
C LYS A 206 -17.90 3.63 -7.47
N PHE A 207 -16.66 3.19 -7.36
CA PHE A 207 -15.46 4.00 -7.52
C PHE A 207 -14.56 3.43 -8.61
N PRO A 208 -13.79 4.24 -9.32
CA PRO A 208 -12.69 3.74 -10.14
C PRO A 208 -11.61 3.11 -9.24
N VAL A 209 -10.78 2.25 -9.82
CA VAL A 209 -9.73 1.54 -9.09
C VAL A 209 -8.34 1.86 -9.66
N PHE A 210 -7.42 2.13 -8.76
CA PHE A 210 -6.02 2.40 -9.06
C PHE A 210 -5.13 1.38 -8.37
N TYR A 211 -4.37 0.60 -9.15
CA TYR A 211 -3.35 -0.33 -8.66
C TYR A 211 -2.01 0.41 -8.59
N LEU A 212 -1.47 0.58 -7.37
CA LEU A 212 -0.28 1.38 -7.09
C LEU A 212 0.84 0.50 -6.55
N LEU A 213 1.90 0.30 -7.35
CA LEU A 213 2.94 -0.69 -7.13
C LEU A 213 4.19 -0.07 -6.50
N HIS A 214 4.76 -0.76 -5.51
CA HIS A 214 5.98 -0.35 -4.79
C HIS A 214 7.27 -0.78 -5.51
N GLY A 215 8.43 -0.31 -5.03
CA GLY A 215 9.76 -0.62 -5.54
C GLY A 215 10.40 -1.89 -4.95
N ALA A 216 11.59 -2.23 -5.43
CA ALA A 216 12.28 -3.47 -5.05
C ALA A 216 12.65 -3.56 -3.56
N GLY A 217 12.97 -2.43 -2.91
CA GLY A 217 13.27 -2.40 -1.48
C GLY A 217 12.04 -2.31 -0.55
N ASP A 218 10.85 -2.22 -1.13
CA ASP A 218 9.61 -1.90 -0.44
C ASP A 218 8.65 -3.09 -0.31
N CYS A 219 7.49 -2.87 0.29
CA CYS A 219 6.40 -3.84 0.41
C CYS A 219 5.03 -3.17 0.19
N ASP A 220 3.97 -3.93 0.30
CA ASP A 220 2.59 -3.47 0.14
C ASP A 220 2.17 -2.34 1.10
N GLU A 221 2.87 -2.16 2.22
CA GLU A 221 2.61 -1.12 3.21
C GLU A 221 3.32 0.21 2.88
N SER A 222 4.36 0.19 2.05
CA SER A 222 5.26 1.34 1.86
C SER A 222 4.57 2.59 1.29
N TRP A 223 3.64 2.42 0.34
CA TRP A 223 2.88 3.56 -0.17
C TRP A 223 1.98 4.20 0.88
N SER A 224 1.42 3.41 1.81
CA SER A 224 0.55 3.92 2.86
C SER A 224 1.30 4.58 4.02
N SER A 225 2.53 4.15 4.31
CA SER A 225 3.38 4.71 5.36
C SER A 225 4.33 5.80 4.85
N VAL A 226 5.54 5.44 4.41
CA VAL A 226 6.53 6.43 3.92
C VAL A 226 6.05 7.16 2.67
N GLY A 227 5.24 6.53 1.83
CA GLY A 227 4.63 7.12 0.63
C GLY A 227 3.49 8.09 0.92
N ARG A 228 2.85 8.02 2.10
CA ARG A 228 1.74 8.88 2.54
C ARG A 228 0.57 8.96 1.53
N ALA A 229 0.38 7.92 0.73
CA ALA A 229 -0.57 7.93 -0.39
C ALA A 229 -2.01 8.27 0.05
N GLY A 230 -2.46 7.76 1.20
CA GLY A 230 -3.78 8.09 1.75
C GLY A 230 -3.95 9.60 1.98
N PHE A 231 -2.99 10.25 2.65
CA PHE A 231 -3.05 11.69 2.93
C PHE A 231 -2.95 12.55 1.66
N ILE A 232 -2.11 12.15 0.69
CA ILE A 232 -2.02 12.82 -0.61
C ILE A 232 -3.38 12.79 -1.32
N LEU A 233 -4.03 11.63 -1.35
CA LEU A 233 -5.33 11.45 -1.99
C LEU A 233 -6.44 12.19 -1.24
N ASP A 234 -6.48 12.12 0.09
CA ASP A 234 -7.45 12.83 0.91
C ASP A 234 -7.38 14.34 0.66
N ASN A 235 -6.15 14.89 0.66
CA ASN A 235 -5.93 16.31 0.41
C ASN A 235 -6.34 16.73 -1.02
N LEU A 236 -6.06 15.89 -2.02
CA LEU A 236 -6.46 16.14 -3.40
C LEU A 236 -7.98 16.04 -3.60
N ILE A 237 -8.62 15.06 -2.97
CA ILE A 237 -10.08 14.86 -3.03
C ILE A 237 -10.79 16.04 -2.35
N ALA A 238 -10.32 16.47 -1.17
CA ALA A 238 -10.88 17.59 -0.45
C ALA A 238 -10.74 18.94 -1.20
N GLN A 239 -9.80 19.02 -2.15
CA GLN A 239 -9.61 20.18 -3.04
C GLN A 239 -10.31 20.03 -4.40
N ASP A 240 -11.14 18.99 -4.59
CA ASP A 240 -11.77 18.64 -5.88
C ASP A 240 -10.76 18.43 -7.03
N LYS A 241 -9.48 18.16 -6.72
CA LYS A 241 -8.42 17.96 -7.71
C LYS A 241 -8.32 16.52 -8.18
N ALA A 242 -8.69 15.54 -7.36
CA ALA A 242 -8.73 14.14 -7.74
C ALA A 242 -10.11 13.55 -7.52
N LYS A 243 -10.50 12.62 -8.40
CA LYS A 243 -11.73 11.84 -8.22
C LYS A 243 -11.56 10.89 -7.04
N PRO A 244 -12.57 10.71 -6.18
CA PRO A 244 -12.56 9.63 -5.19
C PRO A 244 -12.36 8.28 -5.88
N MET A 245 -11.39 7.49 -5.41
CA MET A 245 -11.01 6.21 -5.99
C MET A 245 -10.60 5.20 -4.93
N VAL A 246 -10.75 3.91 -5.21
CA VAL A 246 -10.13 2.83 -4.43
C VAL A 246 -8.71 2.64 -4.92
N VAL A 247 -7.73 2.59 -4.01
CA VAL A 247 -6.33 2.32 -4.37
C VAL A 247 -5.89 1.00 -3.77
N VAL A 248 -5.36 0.13 -4.61
CA VAL A 248 -4.88 -1.20 -4.24
C VAL A 248 -3.36 -1.21 -4.33
N MET A 249 -2.72 -1.47 -3.21
CA MET A 249 -1.26 -1.50 -3.04
C MET A 249 -0.84 -2.93 -2.71
N PRO A 250 -0.59 -3.79 -3.71
CA PRO A 250 -0.25 -5.19 -3.47
C PRO A 250 1.24 -5.37 -3.18
N ALA A 251 1.59 -6.49 -2.52
CA ALA A 251 2.97 -6.94 -2.42
C ALA A 251 3.47 -7.37 -3.82
N GLY A 252 4.38 -6.59 -4.40
CA GLY A 252 4.92 -6.84 -5.75
C GLY A 252 5.96 -7.95 -5.83
N HIS A 253 6.57 -8.34 -4.68
CA HIS A 253 7.51 -9.43 -4.61
C HIS A 253 6.80 -10.78 -4.52
N THR A 254 7.22 -11.74 -5.33
CA THR A 254 6.66 -13.10 -5.35
C THR A 254 7.58 -14.15 -4.71
N GLY A 255 8.74 -13.76 -4.26
CA GLY A 255 9.70 -14.59 -3.55
C GLY A 255 10.48 -13.78 -2.52
N PRO A 256 11.34 -14.43 -1.72
CA PRO A 256 12.22 -13.70 -0.82
C PRO A 256 13.15 -12.80 -1.66
N PHE A 257 13.24 -11.54 -1.28
CA PHE A 257 14.19 -10.62 -1.89
C PHE A 257 15.62 -11.09 -1.54
N ARG A 258 16.38 -11.39 -2.57
CA ARG A 258 17.81 -11.74 -2.44
C ARG A 258 18.58 -10.89 -3.46
N THR A 259 19.49 -10.07 -2.97
CA THR A 259 20.44 -9.38 -3.85
C THR A 259 21.28 -10.44 -4.57
N GLY A 260 21.22 -10.46 -5.92
CA GLY A 260 21.96 -11.43 -6.74
C GLY A 260 21.35 -12.84 -6.83
N GLY A 261 20.16 -13.08 -6.25
CA GLY A 261 19.41 -14.34 -6.43
C GLY A 261 18.67 -14.43 -7.76
N PRO A 262 18.19 -15.61 -8.17
CA PRO A 262 17.35 -15.76 -9.36
C PRO A 262 16.11 -14.88 -9.19
N ARG A 263 15.81 -14.07 -10.20
CA ARG A 263 14.57 -13.29 -10.24
C ARG A 263 13.39 -14.28 -10.33
N PRO A 264 12.31 -14.09 -9.55
CA PRO A 264 11.06 -14.79 -9.79
C PRO A 264 10.67 -14.65 -11.26
N ALA A 265 10.02 -15.68 -11.82
CA ALA A 265 9.52 -15.58 -13.18
C ALA A 265 8.70 -14.29 -13.33
N ALA A 266 9.00 -13.48 -14.33
CA ALA A 266 8.40 -12.15 -14.53
C ALA A 266 6.85 -12.21 -14.60
N ASP A 267 6.30 -13.40 -14.83
CA ASP A 267 4.89 -13.67 -14.99
C ASP A 267 4.15 -13.96 -13.66
N GLU A 268 4.85 -14.32 -12.57
CA GLU A 268 4.20 -14.70 -11.30
C GLU A 268 3.34 -13.58 -10.71
N PHE A 269 3.89 -12.37 -10.61
CA PHE A 269 3.13 -11.23 -10.09
C PHE A 269 2.01 -10.80 -11.04
N SER A 270 2.25 -10.89 -12.36
CA SER A 270 1.22 -10.63 -13.37
C SER A 270 0.03 -11.56 -13.20
N GLN A 271 0.28 -12.85 -13.01
CA GLN A 271 -0.76 -13.84 -12.77
C GLN A 271 -1.53 -13.57 -11.47
N ASP A 272 -0.82 -13.27 -10.38
CA ASP A 272 -1.43 -12.91 -9.10
C ASP A 272 -2.31 -11.65 -9.21
N LEU A 273 -1.78 -10.59 -9.86
CA LEU A 273 -2.54 -9.36 -10.04
C LEU A 273 -3.81 -9.59 -10.87
N LEU A 274 -3.67 -10.22 -12.02
CA LEU A 274 -4.76 -10.35 -12.99
C LEU A 274 -5.81 -11.41 -12.59
N ASN A 275 -5.38 -12.52 -11.98
CA ASN A 275 -6.26 -13.65 -11.71
C ASN A 275 -6.81 -13.65 -10.27
N ASP A 276 -6.06 -13.13 -9.29
CA ASP A 276 -6.44 -13.19 -7.88
C ASP A 276 -6.81 -11.79 -7.36
N ILE A 277 -5.89 -10.82 -7.40
CA ILE A 277 -6.09 -9.50 -6.77
C ILE A 277 -7.23 -8.74 -7.43
N MET A 278 -7.23 -8.60 -8.77
CA MET A 278 -8.28 -7.87 -9.48
C MET A 278 -9.67 -8.46 -9.22
N ARG A 279 -9.79 -9.80 -9.27
CA ARG A 279 -11.06 -10.48 -9.01
C ARG A 279 -11.53 -10.30 -7.57
N LEU A 280 -10.61 -10.38 -6.61
CA LEU A 280 -10.92 -10.16 -5.20
C LEU A 280 -11.41 -8.73 -4.96
N VAL A 281 -10.74 -7.74 -5.55
CA VAL A 281 -11.13 -6.33 -5.45
C VAL A 281 -12.49 -6.10 -6.08
N GLU A 282 -12.74 -6.60 -7.27
CA GLU A 282 -14.04 -6.49 -7.96
C GLU A 282 -15.19 -7.18 -7.22
N LYS A 283 -14.90 -8.25 -6.48
CA LYS A 283 -15.88 -8.97 -5.67
C LYS A 283 -16.20 -8.27 -4.34
N ASN A 284 -15.19 -7.73 -3.67
CA ASN A 284 -15.31 -7.29 -2.28
C ASN A 284 -15.44 -5.77 -2.12
N TYR A 285 -15.08 -5.00 -3.13
CA TYR A 285 -15.14 -3.54 -3.10
C TYR A 285 -16.11 -3.00 -4.14
N ARG A 286 -16.71 -1.87 -3.85
CA ARG A 286 -17.61 -1.17 -4.77
C ARG A 286 -16.83 -0.43 -5.84
N VAL A 287 -16.33 -1.16 -6.83
CA VAL A 287 -15.54 -0.61 -7.93
C VAL A 287 -16.18 -0.83 -9.28
N TYR A 288 -15.88 0.05 -10.25
CA TYR A 288 -16.15 -0.19 -11.65
C TYR A 288 -15.19 -1.24 -12.19
N THR A 289 -15.67 -2.09 -13.11
CA THR A 289 -14.87 -3.21 -13.67
C THR A 289 -14.42 -2.97 -15.10
N ASP A 290 -14.82 -1.87 -15.70
CA ASP A 290 -14.44 -1.53 -17.07
C ASP A 290 -13.07 -0.83 -17.14
N ARG A 291 -12.46 -0.89 -18.32
CA ARG A 291 -11.14 -0.34 -18.61
C ARG A 291 -10.99 1.14 -18.25
N ARG A 292 -12.02 1.96 -18.54
CA ARG A 292 -11.95 3.42 -18.36
C ARG A 292 -11.84 3.84 -16.90
N ASN A 293 -12.25 2.97 -16.02
CA ASN A 293 -12.21 3.17 -14.59
C ASN A 293 -11.07 2.38 -13.91
N ARG A 294 -10.02 2.01 -14.67
CA ARG A 294 -8.90 1.24 -14.12
C ARG A 294 -7.56 1.83 -14.49
N ALA A 295 -6.74 2.12 -13.47
CA ALA A 295 -5.39 2.63 -13.58
C ALA A 295 -4.38 1.66 -12.95
N ILE A 296 -3.15 1.67 -13.46
CA ILE A 296 -2.01 1.00 -12.85
C ILE A 296 -0.79 1.93 -12.93
N ALA A 297 -0.09 2.10 -11.82
CA ALA A 297 1.19 2.80 -11.80
C ALA A 297 2.12 2.22 -10.75
N GLY A 298 3.40 2.49 -10.88
CA GLY A 298 4.36 2.05 -9.89
C GLY A 298 5.70 2.75 -9.98
N LEU A 299 6.46 2.65 -8.89
CA LEU A 299 7.80 3.20 -8.79
C LEU A 299 8.87 2.11 -8.99
N SER A 300 9.98 2.44 -9.63
CA SER A 300 11.14 1.55 -9.78
C SER A 300 10.74 0.16 -10.30
N MET A 301 10.93 -0.91 -9.54
CA MET A 301 10.44 -2.27 -9.86
C MET A 301 8.95 -2.25 -10.26
N GLY A 302 8.10 -1.58 -9.48
CA GLY A 302 6.67 -1.45 -9.75
C GLY A 302 6.37 -0.72 -11.05
N GLY A 303 7.21 0.22 -11.47
CA GLY A 303 7.12 0.86 -12.78
C GLY A 303 7.43 -0.11 -13.93
N GLY A 304 8.46 -0.95 -13.79
CA GLY A 304 8.72 -2.05 -14.71
C GLY A 304 7.56 -3.07 -14.75
N GLN A 305 7.00 -3.42 -13.59
CA GLN A 305 5.81 -4.29 -13.51
C GLN A 305 4.58 -3.63 -14.16
N THR A 306 4.42 -2.32 -14.02
CA THR A 306 3.36 -1.57 -14.73
C THR A 306 3.45 -1.75 -16.24
N LEU A 307 4.66 -1.72 -16.81
CA LEU A 307 4.88 -1.93 -18.24
C LEU A 307 4.66 -3.37 -18.66
N THR A 308 5.21 -4.33 -17.94
CA THR A 308 5.10 -5.76 -18.27
C THR A 308 3.68 -6.30 -18.11
N ILE A 309 2.85 -5.68 -17.28
CA ILE A 309 1.44 -6.02 -17.08
C ILE A 309 0.54 -5.16 -17.99
N GLY A 310 0.73 -3.85 -17.97
CA GLY A 310 -0.17 -2.90 -18.62
C GLY A 310 -0.15 -2.97 -20.12
N ILE A 311 1.05 -3.12 -20.74
CA ILE A 311 1.19 -3.13 -22.20
C ILE A 311 0.53 -4.37 -22.84
N PRO A 312 0.72 -5.61 -22.35
CA PRO A 312 -0.01 -6.77 -22.87
C PRO A 312 -1.53 -6.69 -22.63
N HIS A 313 -1.94 -5.95 -21.60
CA HIS A 313 -3.33 -5.88 -21.14
C HIS A 313 -3.93 -4.47 -21.26
N LEU A 314 -3.64 -3.76 -22.36
CA LEU A 314 -4.26 -2.48 -22.67
C LEU A 314 -5.79 -2.53 -22.78
N ASP A 315 -6.37 -3.71 -22.92
CA ASP A 315 -7.82 -3.93 -22.82
C ASP A 315 -8.36 -3.77 -21.39
N LYS A 316 -7.50 -3.84 -20.38
CA LYS A 316 -7.88 -3.78 -18.96
C LYS A 316 -7.60 -2.42 -18.32
N PHE A 317 -6.62 -1.66 -18.81
CA PHE A 317 -6.17 -0.41 -18.20
C PHE A 317 -6.27 0.75 -19.19
N ALA A 318 -6.81 1.90 -18.75
CA ALA A 318 -6.85 3.12 -19.53
C ALA A 318 -5.82 4.16 -19.08
N TYR A 319 -5.18 3.95 -17.93
CA TYR A 319 -4.20 4.86 -17.34
C TYR A 319 -2.98 4.07 -16.89
N LEU A 320 -1.80 4.46 -17.36
CA LEU A 320 -0.52 3.87 -16.99
C LEU A 320 0.41 4.95 -16.44
N GLY A 321 1.05 4.70 -15.29
CA GLY A 321 2.03 5.59 -14.68
C GLY A 321 3.34 4.87 -14.35
N VAL A 322 4.47 5.45 -14.73
CA VAL A 322 5.80 4.87 -14.52
C VAL A 322 6.67 5.90 -13.82
N PHE A 323 7.03 5.62 -12.57
CA PHE A 323 7.79 6.53 -11.72
C PHE A 323 9.20 5.99 -11.53
N SER A 324 10.23 6.77 -11.92
CA SER A 324 11.64 6.38 -11.78
C SER A 324 11.92 4.96 -12.32
N SER A 325 11.48 4.68 -13.55
CA SER A 325 11.54 3.32 -14.10
C SER A 325 11.42 3.31 -15.62
N GLY A 326 11.45 2.10 -16.19
CA GLY A 326 11.29 1.84 -17.62
C GLY A 326 11.37 0.35 -17.91
N VAL A 327 11.62 0.00 -19.15
CA VAL A 327 11.92 -1.37 -19.58
C VAL A 327 13.36 -1.69 -19.20
N PHE A 328 13.51 -2.51 -18.17
CA PHE A 328 14.83 -2.92 -17.70
C PHE A 328 15.58 -3.70 -18.78
N GLY A 329 16.86 -3.36 -19.00
CA GLY A 329 17.71 -3.95 -20.03
C GLY A 329 17.66 -3.21 -21.37
N ILE A 330 16.81 -2.20 -21.56
CA ILE A 330 16.68 -1.47 -22.84
C ILE A 330 17.97 -0.73 -23.24
N THR A 331 18.76 -0.28 -22.27
CA THR A 331 20.03 0.42 -22.48
C THR A 331 21.23 -0.52 -22.59
N GLY A 332 21.04 -1.84 -22.46
CA GLY A 332 22.10 -2.85 -22.51
C GLY A 332 23.04 -2.85 -21.31
N GLY A 333 22.81 -2.03 -20.32
CA GLY A 333 23.74 -1.80 -19.20
C GLY A 333 23.09 -1.65 -17.82
N ASP A 334 21.96 -2.29 -17.57
CA ASP A 334 21.31 -2.19 -16.27
C ASP A 334 22.19 -2.77 -15.18
N ARG A 335 22.77 -1.90 -14.35
CA ARG A 335 23.56 -2.22 -13.16
C ARG A 335 22.72 -2.82 -12.01
N GLY A 336 21.65 -3.51 -12.34
CA GLY A 336 20.73 -4.19 -11.41
C GLY A 336 20.92 -5.69 -11.40
N GLY A 337 22.13 -6.20 -11.16
CA GLY A 337 22.42 -7.62 -10.98
C GLY A 337 22.57 -8.38 -12.31
N ALA A 338 23.82 -8.52 -12.75
CA ALA A 338 24.20 -9.40 -13.83
C ALA A 338 23.62 -10.80 -13.59
N THR A 339 22.69 -11.21 -14.41
CA THR A 339 22.41 -12.63 -14.59
C THR A 339 22.96 -13.01 -15.94
N ASN A 340 23.84 -14.03 -15.97
CA ASN A 340 24.22 -14.77 -17.16
C ASN A 340 23.03 -15.63 -17.68
N ALA A 341 21.80 -15.22 -17.44
CA ALA A 341 20.64 -15.82 -18.06
C ALA A 341 20.64 -15.41 -19.54
N PRO A 342 20.39 -16.32 -20.48
CA PRO A 342 20.26 -15.96 -21.87
C PRO A 342 19.23 -14.84 -22.00
N ALA A 343 19.58 -13.77 -22.69
CA ALA A 343 18.69 -12.67 -22.97
C ALA A 343 17.45 -13.24 -23.66
N GLY A 344 16.30 -13.20 -22.99
CA GLY A 344 15.02 -13.49 -23.63
C GLY A 344 14.75 -12.48 -24.75
N PRO A 345 13.70 -12.69 -25.56
CA PRO A 345 13.31 -11.71 -26.57
C PRO A 345 13.21 -10.33 -25.94
N ALA A 346 13.73 -9.30 -26.63
CA ALA A 346 13.63 -7.94 -26.19
C ALA A 346 12.14 -7.58 -25.93
N PHE A 347 11.86 -6.70 -24.97
CA PHE A 347 10.49 -6.29 -24.63
C PHE A 347 9.67 -5.89 -25.87
N GLU A 348 10.29 -5.17 -26.79
CA GLU A 348 9.68 -4.72 -28.05
C GLU A 348 9.24 -5.90 -28.92
N GLU A 349 10.05 -6.94 -29.02
CA GLU A 349 9.71 -8.14 -29.77
C GLU A 349 8.64 -8.98 -29.07
N GLN A 350 8.77 -9.17 -27.77
CA GLN A 350 7.82 -9.94 -26.95
C GLN A 350 6.41 -9.33 -26.97
N HIS A 351 6.30 -8.00 -27.01
CA HIS A 351 5.02 -7.28 -26.91
C HIS A 351 4.59 -6.60 -28.21
N ARG A 352 5.22 -6.93 -29.34
CA ARG A 352 4.95 -6.32 -30.65
C ARG A 352 3.47 -6.25 -30.99
N ALA A 353 2.73 -7.34 -30.78
CA ALA A 353 1.30 -7.39 -31.08
C ALA A 353 0.47 -6.33 -30.33
N SER A 354 0.85 -6.02 -29.06
CA SER A 354 0.21 -4.97 -28.27
C SER A 354 0.71 -3.58 -28.64
N LEU A 355 2.03 -3.45 -28.89
CA LEU A 355 2.67 -2.20 -29.27
C LEU A 355 2.15 -1.65 -30.61
N ASP A 356 1.83 -2.52 -31.57
CA ASP A 356 1.35 -2.13 -32.89
C ASP A 356 -0.18 -2.06 -32.98
N ASN A 357 -0.93 -2.39 -31.90
CA ASN A 357 -2.38 -2.41 -31.91
C ASN A 357 -2.98 -1.01 -31.75
N ALA A 358 -3.29 -0.35 -32.85
CA ALA A 358 -3.87 1.00 -32.86
C ALA A 358 -5.20 1.12 -32.09
N LYS A 359 -6.06 0.07 -32.11
CA LYS A 359 -7.35 0.06 -31.38
C LYS A 359 -7.14 0.07 -29.86
N LEU A 360 -6.21 -0.72 -29.37
CA LEU A 360 -5.88 -0.76 -27.95
C LEU A 360 -5.23 0.56 -27.50
N LYS A 361 -4.33 1.12 -28.28
CA LYS A 361 -3.69 2.41 -28.00
C LYS A 361 -4.70 3.56 -27.92
N LYS A 362 -5.66 3.63 -28.85
CA LYS A 362 -6.71 4.66 -28.86
C LYS A 362 -7.55 4.69 -27.58
N GLY A 363 -7.67 3.56 -26.86
CA GLY A 363 -8.41 3.49 -25.60
C GLY A 363 -7.57 3.85 -24.38
N LEU A 364 -6.26 4.08 -24.51
CA LEU A 364 -5.41 4.59 -23.45
C LEU A 364 -5.67 6.09 -23.28
N LYS A 365 -5.97 6.50 -22.06
CA LYS A 365 -6.32 7.88 -21.70
C LYS A 365 -5.13 8.68 -21.21
N LEU A 366 -4.20 7.96 -20.54
CA LEU A 366 -2.98 8.56 -20.01
C LEU A 366 -1.87 7.51 -19.98
N PHE A 367 -0.72 7.88 -20.53
CA PHE A 367 0.52 7.15 -20.38
C PHE A 367 1.59 8.13 -19.90
N TRP A 368 1.90 8.06 -18.59
CA TRP A 368 2.66 9.08 -17.89
C TRP A 368 3.94 8.51 -17.29
N PHE A 369 5.04 9.24 -17.48
CA PHE A 369 6.34 8.93 -16.90
C PHE A 369 6.89 10.13 -16.15
N ALA A 370 7.55 9.87 -15.01
CA ALA A 370 8.40 10.86 -14.36
C ALA A 370 9.64 10.22 -13.76
N THR A 371 10.75 10.93 -13.84
CA THR A 371 12.04 10.47 -13.33
C THR A 371 12.89 11.67 -12.91
N GLY A 372 13.62 11.57 -11.80
CA GLY A 372 14.57 12.58 -11.36
C GLY A 372 15.79 12.62 -12.30
N LYS A 373 16.37 13.80 -12.52
CA LYS A 373 17.57 13.98 -13.36
C LYS A 373 18.79 13.26 -12.80
N GLU A 374 18.83 13.09 -11.47
CA GLU A 374 19.90 12.42 -10.74
C GLU A 374 19.57 10.94 -10.45
N ASP A 375 18.44 10.46 -10.95
CA ASP A 375 18.00 9.08 -10.81
C ASP A 375 18.87 8.18 -11.69
N PHE A 376 19.39 7.09 -11.11
CA PHE A 376 20.21 6.13 -11.86
C PHE A 376 19.46 5.42 -13.00
N LEU A 377 18.11 5.50 -13.04
CA LEU A 377 17.25 4.97 -14.10
C LEU A 377 16.82 6.04 -15.11
N VAL A 378 17.36 7.26 -15.08
CA VAL A 378 16.93 8.33 -15.99
C VAL A 378 17.13 7.94 -17.46
N GLU A 379 18.27 7.32 -17.81
CA GLU A 379 18.54 6.87 -19.17
C GLU A 379 17.61 5.70 -19.58
N THR A 380 17.31 4.79 -18.66
CA THR A 380 16.32 3.72 -18.90
C THR A 380 14.94 4.32 -19.18
N SER A 381 14.52 5.35 -18.43
CA SER A 381 13.26 6.05 -18.65
C SER A 381 13.24 6.73 -20.03
N ARG A 382 14.30 7.46 -20.40
CA ARG A 382 14.44 8.15 -21.70
C ARG A 382 14.33 7.17 -22.86
N ALA A 383 15.11 6.09 -22.82
CA ALA A 383 15.11 5.05 -23.86
C ALA A 383 13.73 4.36 -23.97
N THR A 384 13.08 4.07 -22.84
CA THR A 384 11.74 3.48 -22.80
C THR A 384 10.70 4.41 -23.43
N VAL A 385 10.71 5.67 -23.08
CA VAL A 385 9.80 6.68 -23.64
C VAL A 385 10.01 6.84 -25.14
N ALA A 386 11.26 6.88 -25.60
CA ALA A 386 11.60 6.94 -27.02
C ALA A 386 11.06 5.72 -27.79
N MET A 387 11.20 4.52 -27.23
CA MET A 387 10.64 3.29 -27.79
C MET A 387 9.11 3.38 -27.92
N PHE A 388 8.39 3.77 -26.87
CA PHE A 388 6.92 3.88 -26.94
C PHE A 388 6.45 4.95 -27.94
N LYS A 389 7.15 6.09 -28.02
CA LYS A 389 6.86 7.13 -29.02
C LYS A 389 7.08 6.62 -30.44
N LYS A 390 8.14 5.83 -30.70
CA LYS A 390 8.39 5.15 -31.98
C LYS A 390 7.21 4.25 -32.36
N HIS A 391 6.57 3.57 -31.40
CA HIS A 391 5.38 2.76 -31.62
C HIS A 391 4.07 3.58 -31.65
N GLY A 392 4.15 4.91 -31.66
CA GLY A 392 2.97 5.79 -31.78
C GLY A 392 2.10 5.88 -30.52
N PHE A 393 2.69 5.67 -29.34
CA PHE A 393 2.03 6.00 -28.09
C PHE A 393 2.14 7.50 -27.80
N ASP A 394 1.06 8.10 -27.31
CA ASP A 394 1.11 9.44 -26.72
C ASP A 394 1.60 9.31 -25.27
N VAL A 395 2.86 9.69 -25.04
CA VAL A 395 3.54 9.56 -23.76
C VAL A 395 3.87 10.92 -23.20
N VAL A 396 3.30 11.21 -22.03
CA VAL A 396 3.71 12.34 -21.20
C VAL A 396 4.97 11.95 -20.44
N TYR A 397 6.06 12.68 -20.62
CA TYR A 397 7.33 12.42 -19.93
C TYR A 397 7.82 13.68 -19.22
N LYS A 398 8.12 13.53 -17.93
CA LYS A 398 8.61 14.60 -17.07
C LYS A 398 9.93 14.21 -16.42
N GLU A 399 10.94 15.05 -16.58
CA GLU A 399 12.16 15.01 -15.79
C GLU A 399 12.12 16.08 -14.70
N THR A 400 12.32 15.67 -13.46
CA THR A 400 12.32 16.57 -12.31
C THR A 400 13.71 16.67 -11.71
N GLU A 401 13.92 17.63 -10.83
CA GLU A 401 15.08 17.58 -9.95
C GLU A 401 15.00 16.38 -9.01
N GLY A 402 16.13 15.98 -8.42
CA GLY A 402 16.26 14.90 -7.45
C GLY A 402 16.52 13.54 -8.07
N ALA A 403 16.51 12.53 -7.21
CA ALA A 403 17.05 11.20 -7.47
C ALA A 403 15.99 10.10 -7.26
N HIS A 404 16.44 8.87 -7.09
CA HIS A 404 15.62 7.67 -6.87
C HIS A 404 15.10 7.60 -5.42
N THR A 405 14.19 8.47 -5.04
CA THR A 405 13.78 8.66 -3.63
C THR A 405 12.28 8.82 -3.45
N TRP A 406 11.82 8.53 -2.21
CA TRP A 406 10.44 8.77 -1.79
C TRP A 406 10.02 10.25 -1.86
N ILE A 407 10.96 11.19 -1.84
CA ILE A 407 10.68 12.62 -2.04
C ILE A 407 10.03 12.81 -3.41
N ASN A 408 10.68 12.32 -4.48
CA ASN A 408 10.18 12.38 -5.85
C ASN A 408 8.88 11.59 -6.04
N TRP A 409 8.79 10.38 -5.50
CA TRP A 409 7.64 9.51 -5.77
C TRP A 409 6.34 10.01 -5.15
N ARG A 410 6.39 10.68 -4.00
CA ARG A 410 5.22 11.37 -3.42
C ARG A 410 4.74 12.51 -4.31
N GLU A 411 5.66 13.30 -4.86
CA GLU A 411 5.32 14.36 -5.81
C GLU A 411 4.72 13.78 -7.10
N TYR A 412 5.28 12.66 -7.61
CA TYR A 412 4.73 12.00 -8.79
C TYR A 412 3.31 11.48 -8.56
N LEU A 413 3.02 10.91 -7.41
CA LEU A 413 1.66 10.52 -7.07
C LEU A 413 0.74 11.73 -6.99
N HIS A 414 1.19 12.82 -6.37
CA HIS A 414 0.44 14.07 -6.26
C HIS A 414 0.11 14.70 -7.62
N GLU A 415 1.00 14.57 -8.60
CA GLU A 415 0.78 15.08 -9.95
C GLU A 415 -0.02 14.12 -10.84
N PHE A 416 0.16 12.81 -10.66
CA PHE A 416 -0.50 11.79 -11.48
C PHE A 416 -1.97 11.59 -11.11
N ALA A 417 -2.29 11.52 -9.80
CA ALA A 417 -3.63 11.22 -9.32
C ALA A 417 -4.73 12.18 -9.83
N PRO A 418 -4.50 13.51 -9.96
CA PRO A 418 -5.47 14.44 -10.54
C PRO A 418 -5.85 14.16 -11.99
N GLN A 419 -5.01 13.47 -12.74
CA GLN A 419 -5.22 13.17 -14.16
C GLN A 419 -6.02 11.87 -14.39
N LEU A 420 -6.28 11.13 -13.30
CA LEU A 420 -7.00 9.86 -13.39
C LEU A 420 -8.51 10.07 -13.43
N PHE A 421 -9.19 9.27 -14.28
CA PHE A 421 -10.65 9.13 -14.31
C PHE A 421 -11.44 10.42 -14.61
N GLN A 422 -10.80 11.34 -15.34
CA GLN A 422 -11.42 12.60 -15.82
C GLN A 422 -12.36 12.37 -16.98
#